data_ded2d9009df0af5a47d57aa0a58998ca
#
_entry.id   ded2d9009df0af5a47d57aa0a58998ca
#
_cell.length_a   1.000
_cell.length_b   1.000
_cell.length_c   1.000
_cell.angle_alpha   90.00
_cell.angle_beta   90.00
_cell.angle_gamma   90.00
#
_symmetry.space_group_name_H-M   'P 1'
#
loop_
_entity.id
_entity.type
_entity.pdbx_description
1 polymer ?
#
loop_
_entity_poly.entity_id
_entity_poly.type
_entity_poly.pdbx_seq_one_letter_code
_entity_poly.pdbx_strand_id
1 'polypeptide(L)'
;MEHDIFFSISQTPDADGHIPDEQTMLRNYFEQLECADSLGFGVGWIAQAHLSTETQKSNSRPVVPHWQGEVGLCTDFPQLAMESFRRTKNIEIGSAVVSILASGGPIAQAERIANTLQLLAVNDDARKLHVGFSAGRFEFMARPYGIVPRTSVEEAAWPALRGQIFLEASEIFLRLLRGDVVSSDSVRPTTLTRENFRSDDDWKRVQEAHGSDVDAIDIDHRYVFEDIRIVPKTFDRNQLVLVAGTHDPKAQVFANSFLPVRVFNLSITQPDVIEATHERMRSCFHPDGGEWKRSDMPRTSFVFVNDEPGMTPEEQRQAAHREADEALGAYWSALEGTIDPNKVQNAAQNALIGNVEDVAQQLVERFHPEDRVMAWFDFFNHDSARVCRNMRAYMEKVAPRVEELLKGD
;
A
#
# COMPACT_ATOMS: atom_id res chain seq x y z
N MET A 1 7.16 13.19 15.67
CA MET A 1 6.52 12.65 14.45
C MET A 1 7.55 11.85 13.68
N GLU A 2 7.20 10.68 13.10
CA GLU A 2 8.10 9.88 12.25
C GLU A 2 7.82 10.18 10.78
N HIS A 3 8.87 10.18 9.93
CA HIS A 3 8.75 10.55 8.51
C HIS A 3 9.27 9.44 7.62
N ASP A 4 8.38 8.89 6.81
CA ASP A 4 8.65 7.93 5.75
C ASP A 4 8.41 8.55 4.38
N ILE A 5 8.80 7.86 3.32
CA ILE A 5 8.56 8.29 1.94
C ILE A 5 7.85 7.20 1.15
N PHE A 6 6.94 7.60 0.25
CA PHE A 6 6.25 6.71 -0.68
C PHE A 6 6.70 6.95 -2.11
N PHE A 7 6.98 5.87 -2.83
CA PHE A 7 7.34 5.86 -4.24
C PHE A 7 6.29 5.12 -5.06
N SER A 8 5.67 5.80 -6.02
CA SER A 8 4.70 5.19 -6.91
C SER A 8 5.35 4.42 -8.07
N ILE A 9 6.46 4.91 -8.58
CA ILE A 9 7.14 4.46 -9.80
C ILE A 9 6.12 4.28 -10.94
N SER A 10 5.19 5.23 -11.06
CA SER A 10 4.11 5.23 -12.05
C SER A 10 4.50 6.07 -13.25
N GLN A 11 4.34 5.52 -14.45
CA GLN A 11 4.47 6.31 -15.67
C GLN A 11 3.22 7.16 -15.87
N THR A 12 3.42 8.43 -16.19
CA THR A 12 2.39 9.39 -16.55
C THR A 12 2.97 10.38 -17.55
N PRO A 13 2.16 11.04 -18.37
CA PRO A 13 2.67 12.14 -19.22
C PRO A 13 3.21 13.30 -18.37
N ASP A 14 4.32 13.87 -18.79
CA ASP A 14 4.79 15.17 -18.32
C ASP A 14 3.96 16.32 -18.96
N ALA A 15 4.35 17.58 -18.66
CA ALA A 15 3.67 18.77 -19.18
C ALA A 15 3.65 18.86 -20.72
N ASP A 16 4.62 18.25 -21.39
CA ASP A 16 4.73 18.19 -22.84
C ASP A 16 4.04 16.95 -23.45
N GLY A 17 3.43 16.13 -22.62
CA GLY A 17 2.75 14.88 -23.00
C GLY A 17 3.71 13.70 -23.24
N HIS A 18 4.99 13.84 -22.88
CA HIS A 18 5.97 12.77 -22.97
C HIS A 18 5.86 11.82 -21.77
N ILE A 19 5.83 10.52 -22.03
CA ILE A 19 5.87 9.48 -20.99
C ILE A 19 7.31 8.97 -20.88
N PRO A 20 7.99 9.14 -19.73
CA PRO A 20 9.34 8.65 -19.55
C PRO A 20 9.40 7.12 -19.71
N ASP A 21 10.50 6.62 -20.27
CA ASP A 21 10.71 5.18 -20.38
C ASP A 21 10.95 4.52 -19.02
N GLU A 22 10.78 3.20 -18.97
CA GLU A 22 10.88 2.40 -17.75
C GLU A 22 12.27 2.51 -17.08
N GLN A 23 13.34 2.58 -17.88
CA GLN A 23 14.69 2.75 -17.37
C GLN A 23 14.88 4.11 -16.68
N THR A 24 14.33 5.16 -17.26
CA THR A 24 14.36 6.52 -16.69
C THR A 24 13.58 6.54 -15.38
N MET A 25 12.40 5.94 -15.32
CA MET A 25 11.61 5.85 -14.10
C MET A 25 12.34 5.09 -12.97
N LEU A 26 13.00 3.98 -13.30
CA LEU A 26 13.77 3.21 -12.30
C LEU A 26 15.03 3.96 -11.85
N ARG A 27 15.70 4.72 -12.74
CA ARG A 27 16.81 5.60 -12.33
C ARG A 27 16.33 6.69 -11.37
N ASN A 28 15.24 7.37 -11.71
CA ASN A 28 14.64 8.40 -10.85
C ASN A 28 14.30 7.82 -9.47
N TYR A 29 13.71 6.63 -9.42
CA TYR A 29 13.43 5.96 -8.17
C TYR A 29 14.70 5.77 -7.32
N PHE A 30 15.78 5.24 -7.87
CA PHE A 30 17.00 5.02 -7.11
C PHE A 30 17.68 6.33 -6.69
N GLU A 31 17.72 7.35 -7.54
CA GLU A 31 18.24 8.68 -7.18
C GLU A 31 17.45 9.29 -6.01
N GLN A 32 16.13 9.21 -6.08
CA GLN A 32 15.24 9.70 -5.03
C GLN A 32 15.36 8.87 -3.75
N LEU A 33 15.50 7.56 -3.83
CA LEU A 33 15.70 6.69 -2.67
C LEU A 33 17.03 7.00 -1.97
N GLU A 34 18.13 7.15 -2.72
CA GLU A 34 19.45 7.53 -2.18
C GLU A 34 19.38 8.93 -1.54
N CYS A 35 18.65 9.86 -2.14
CA CYS A 35 18.35 11.16 -1.55
C CYS A 35 17.59 11.01 -0.23
N ALA A 36 16.53 10.19 -0.19
CA ALA A 36 15.74 9.93 1.01
C ALA A 36 16.57 9.33 2.14
N ASP A 37 17.44 8.36 1.83
CA ASP A 37 18.38 7.77 2.79
C ASP A 37 19.31 8.83 3.41
N SER A 38 19.85 9.72 2.57
CA SER A 38 20.74 10.80 3.02
C SER A 38 20.04 11.85 3.89
N LEU A 39 18.73 12.03 3.72
CA LEU A 39 17.90 12.97 4.46
C LEU A 39 17.30 12.40 5.75
N GLY A 40 17.46 11.09 6.00
CA GLY A 40 17.00 10.45 7.23
C GLY A 40 15.52 10.07 7.25
N PHE A 41 14.89 9.83 6.09
CA PHE A 41 13.59 9.15 6.06
C PHE A 41 13.70 7.75 6.64
N GLY A 42 12.67 7.31 7.38
CA GLY A 42 12.69 6.02 8.10
C GLY A 42 12.49 4.83 7.17
N VAL A 43 11.40 4.82 6.38
CA VAL A 43 11.05 3.75 5.47
C VAL A 43 10.75 4.30 4.06
N GLY A 44 11.33 3.68 3.05
CA GLY A 44 10.99 3.88 1.63
C GLY A 44 9.92 2.87 1.20
N TRP A 45 8.68 3.32 1.07
CA TRP A 45 7.53 2.50 0.70
C TRP A 45 7.33 2.50 -0.82
N ILE A 46 7.22 1.33 -1.41
CA ILE A 46 7.16 1.14 -2.87
C ILE A 46 5.81 0.56 -3.26
N ALA A 47 5.09 1.21 -4.16
CA ALA A 47 3.89 0.66 -4.76
C ALA A 47 4.25 -0.50 -5.69
N GLN A 48 3.53 -1.62 -5.59
CA GLN A 48 3.68 -2.75 -6.51
C GLN A 48 2.51 -2.81 -7.49
N ALA A 49 2.83 -3.02 -8.76
CA ALA A 49 1.87 -3.39 -9.80
C ALA A 49 2.34 -4.68 -10.49
N HIS A 50 1.43 -5.40 -11.12
CA HIS A 50 1.73 -6.65 -11.81
C HIS A 50 0.98 -6.69 -13.14
N LEU A 51 1.67 -7.04 -14.21
CA LEU A 51 1.21 -7.00 -15.59
C LEU A 51 0.91 -5.57 -16.10
N SER A 52 0.98 -5.41 -17.42
CA SER A 52 0.83 -4.12 -18.09
C SER A 52 -0.61 -3.61 -18.02
N THR A 53 -0.78 -2.42 -17.45
CA THR A 53 -2.05 -1.69 -17.47
C THR A 53 -2.33 -1.10 -18.85
N GLU A 54 -1.30 -0.71 -19.58
CA GLU A 54 -1.42 -0.23 -20.98
C GLU A 54 -1.99 -1.31 -21.90
N THR A 55 -1.43 -2.52 -21.83
CA THR A 55 -1.95 -3.67 -22.61
C THR A 55 -3.38 -4.02 -22.19
N GLN A 56 -3.70 -3.91 -20.91
CA GLN A 56 -5.03 -4.21 -20.37
C GLN A 56 -6.13 -3.28 -20.92
N LYS A 57 -5.80 -2.06 -21.36
CA LYS A 57 -6.75 -1.12 -21.96
C LYS A 57 -7.41 -1.64 -23.23
N SER A 58 -6.76 -2.54 -23.95
CA SER A 58 -7.34 -3.20 -25.14
C SER A 58 -8.46 -4.19 -24.80
N ASN A 59 -8.66 -4.51 -23.54
CA ASN A 59 -9.72 -5.40 -23.07
C ASN A 59 -11.09 -4.71 -23.05
N SER A 60 -12.15 -5.49 -23.08
CA SER A 60 -13.53 -4.99 -23.07
C SER A 60 -13.92 -4.24 -21.80
N ARG A 61 -13.17 -4.41 -20.69
CA ARG A 61 -13.39 -3.76 -19.40
C ARG A 61 -12.06 -3.27 -18.83
N PRO A 62 -11.51 -2.17 -19.35
CA PRO A 62 -10.26 -1.61 -18.85
C PRO A 62 -10.45 -1.08 -17.41
N VAL A 63 -9.44 -1.31 -16.56
CA VAL A 63 -9.52 -0.93 -15.13
C VAL A 63 -9.15 0.52 -14.88
N VAL A 64 -8.32 1.12 -15.74
CA VAL A 64 -7.92 2.55 -15.69
C VAL A 64 -7.91 3.12 -17.12
N PRO A 65 -9.08 3.33 -17.73
CA PRO A 65 -9.19 3.61 -19.15
C PRO A 65 -8.51 4.91 -19.59
N HIS A 66 -8.39 5.88 -18.67
CA HIS A 66 -7.83 7.22 -18.96
C HIS A 66 -6.37 7.37 -18.51
N TRP A 67 -5.82 6.39 -17.79
CA TRP A 67 -4.42 6.42 -17.38
C TRP A 67 -3.52 6.22 -18.61
N GLN A 68 -2.47 7.00 -18.74
CA GLN A 68 -1.47 6.85 -19.81
C GLN A 68 -0.14 6.39 -19.18
N GLY A 69 0.48 5.38 -19.78
CA GLY A 69 1.64 4.68 -19.22
C GLY A 69 1.26 3.56 -18.23
N GLU A 70 2.25 2.96 -17.60
CA GLU A 70 2.05 1.90 -16.61
C GLU A 70 1.76 2.49 -15.23
N VAL A 71 0.76 1.94 -14.52
CA VAL A 71 0.38 2.39 -13.17
C VAL A 71 1.49 2.14 -12.14
N GLY A 72 2.39 1.22 -12.40
CA GLY A 72 3.55 0.99 -11.55
C GLY A 72 4.55 0.03 -12.19
N LEU A 73 5.82 0.27 -11.95
CA LEU A 73 6.93 -0.49 -12.54
C LEU A 73 7.60 -1.46 -11.55
N CYS A 74 7.24 -1.46 -10.28
CA CYS A 74 7.67 -2.47 -9.33
C CYS A 74 6.82 -3.74 -9.50
N THR A 75 7.29 -4.70 -10.26
CA THR A 75 6.59 -5.98 -10.52
C THR A 75 7.00 -7.10 -9.56
N ASP A 76 8.20 -7.03 -9.01
CA ASP A 76 8.74 -7.95 -7.98
C ASP A 76 9.36 -7.11 -6.85
N PHE A 77 8.58 -6.87 -5.80
CA PHE A 77 9.02 -6.08 -4.67
C PHE A 77 10.27 -6.65 -3.98
N PRO A 78 10.37 -7.95 -3.66
CA PRO A 78 11.57 -8.51 -3.05
C PRO A 78 12.85 -8.26 -3.85
N GLN A 79 12.79 -8.38 -5.17
CA GLN A 79 13.95 -8.11 -6.03
C GLN A 79 14.35 -6.63 -5.99
N LEU A 80 13.39 -5.72 -6.11
CA LEU A 80 13.65 -4.27 -6.06
C LEU A 80 14.13 -3.84 -4.67
N ALA A 81 13.57 -4.43 -3.60
CA ALA A 81 13.98 -4.17 -2.22
C ALA A 81 15.45 -4.55 -1.99
N MET A 82 15.91 -5.69 -2.49
CA MET A 82 17.31 -6.11 -2.36
C MET A 82 18.26 -5.13 -3.04
N GLU A 83 17.95 -4.63 -4.24
CA GLU A 83 18.77 -3.61 -4.90
C GLU A 83 18.71 -2.27 -4.13
N SER A 84 17.56 -1.92 -3.57
CA SER A 84 17.37 -0.73 -2.73
C SER A 84 18.23 -0.79 -1.47
N PHE A 85 18.24 -1.91 -0.76
CA PHE A 85 19.12 -2.13 0.41
C PHE A 85 20.60 -2.01 0.04
N ARG A 86 21.00 -2.50 -1.13
CA ARG A 86 22.42 -2.40 -1.58
C ARG A 86 22.87 -0.98 -1.87
N ARG A 87 21.96 -0.10 -2.30
CA ARG A 87 22.23 1.30 -2.65
C ARG A 87 22.16 2.27 -1.48
N THR A 88 21.52 1.85 -0.39
CA THR A 88 21.24 2.70 0.79
C THR A 88 21.92 2.15 2.03
N LYS A 89 21.93 2.92 3.12
CA LYS A 89 22.61 2.55 4.37
C LYS A 89 21.71 2.52 5.59
N ASN A 90 20.72 3.43 5.66
CA ASN A 90 19.92 3.67 6.87
C ASN A 90 18.44 3.41 6.64
N ILE A 91 17.90 3.83 5.50
CA ILE A 91 16.47 3.73 5.19
C ILE A 91 16.04 2.25 5.12
N GLU A 92 14.97 1.91 5.81
CA GLU A 92 14.32 0.62 5.70
C GLU A 92 13.45 0.57 4.43
N ILE A 93 13.15 -0.62 3.91
CA ILE A 93 12.43 -0.76 2.64
C ILE A 93 11.09 -1.44 2.88
N GLY A 94 10.03 -0.88 2.30
CA GLY A 94 8.67 -1.36 2.47
C GLY A 94 7.87 -1.46 1.17
N SER A 95 6.93 -2.41 1.09
CA SER A 95 5.93 -2.47 0.03
C SER A 95 4.62 -1.80 0.45
N ALA A 96 4.01 -1.05 -0.45
CA ALA A 96 2.72 -0.42 -0.22
C ALA A 96 1.80 -0.52 -1.46
N VAL A 97 1.35 -1.74 -1.83
CA VAL A 97 1.43 -3.05 -1.14
C VAL A 97 1.62 -4.18 -2.14
N VAL A 98 2.14 -5.34 -1.72
CA VAL A 98 2.14 -6.54 -2.56
C VAL A 98 0.73 -7.15 -2.61
N SER A 99 0.33 -7.65 -3.78
CA SER A 99 -0.87 -8.48 -3.90
C SER A 99 -0.53 -9.93 -3.62
N ILE A 100 -1.11 -10.49 -2.53
CA ILE A 100 -0.95 -11.92 -2.21
C ILE A 100 -1.89 -12.83 -3.02
N LEU A 101 -2.72 -12.27 -3.90
CA LEU A 101 -3.54 -13.03 -4.86
C LEU A 101 -2.91 -13.10 -6.27
N ALA A 102 -1.86 -12.29 -6.50
CA ALA A 102 -1.13 -12.26 -7.77
C ALA A 102 0.31 -12.77 -7.61
N SER A 103 1.08 -12.81 -8.68
CA SER A 103 2.53 -13.10 -8.67
C SER A 103 2.90 -14.42 -7.97
N GLY A 104 2.11 -15.47 -8.19
CA GLY A 104 2.31 -16.80 -7.58
C GLY A 104 1.53 -17.04 -6.29
N GLY A 105 0.73 -16.08 -5.84
CA GLY A 105 -0.15 -16.24 -4.69
C GLY A 105 0.56 -16.17 -3.32
N PRO A 106 -0.16 -16.51 -2.23
CA PRO A 106 0.34 -16.35 -0.86
C PRO A 106 1.58 -17.19 -0.56
N ILE A 107 1.69 -18.37 -1.16
CA ILE A 107 2.79 -19.32 -0.93
C ILE A 107 4.09 -18.75 -1.51
N ALA A 108 4.09 -18.38 -2.79
CA ALA A 108 5.28 -17.83 -3.45
C ALA A 108 5.71 -16.49 -2.83
N GLN A 109 4.76 -15.65 -2.41
CA GLN A 109 5.09 -14.41 -1.73
C GLN A 109 5.75 -14.66 -0.36
N ALA A 110 5.26 -15.62 0.42
CA ALA A 110 5.87 -15.99 1.70
C ALA A 110 7.32 -16.50 1.52
N GLU A 111 7.57 -17.36 0.51
CA GLU A 111 8.93 -17.85 0.21
C GLU A 111 9.88 -16.73 -0.21
N ARG A 112 9.46 -15.83 -1.12
CA ARG A 112 10.28 -14.69 -1.56
C ARG A 112 10.64 -13.78 -0.40
N ILE A 113 9.71 -13.49 0.50
CA ILE A 113 9.95 -12.67 1.69
C ILE A 113 10.94 -13.35 2.63
N ALA A 114 10.73 -14.63 2.94
CA ALA A 114 11.65 -15.40 3.77
C ALA A 114 13.07 -15.45 3.17
N ASN A 115 13.16 -15.63 1.85
CA ASN A 115 14.44 -15.62 1.13
C ASN A 115 15.11 -14.24 1.17
N THR A 116 14.35 -13.16 1.03
CA THR A 116 14.87 -11.78 1.13
C THR A 116 15.47 -11.52 2.51
N LEU A 117 14.77 -11.91 3.57
CA LEU A 117 15.26 -11.78 4.96
C LEU A 117 16.54 -12.61 5.18
N GLN A 118 16.63 -13.78 4.59
CA GLN A 118 17.84 -14.60 4.66
C GLN A 118 19.02 -13.97 3.91
N LEU A 119 18.76 -13.30 2.76
CA LEU A 119 19.79 -12.57 2.03
C LEU A 119 20.25 -11.31 2.77
N LEU A 120 19.36 -10.61 3.48
CA LEU A 120 19.74 -9.51 4.37
C LEU A 120 20.69 -10.00 5.47
N ALA A 121 20.37 -11.13 6.11
CA ALA A 121 21.23 -11.73 7.13
C ALA A 121 22.63 -12.15 6.58
N VAL A 122 22.68 -12.69 5.35
CA VAL A 122 23.96 -13.02 4.67
C VAL A 122 24.80 -11.78 4.38
N ASN A 123 24.15 -10.63 4.18
CA ASN A 123 24.82 -9.36 3.94
C ASN A 123 25.10 -8.56 5.23
N ASP A 124 24.87 -9.14 6.41
CA ASP A 124 24.98 -8.47 7.72
C ASP A 124 24.14 -7.18 7.81
N ASP A 125 23.02 -7.11 7.06
CA ASP A 125 22.10 -5.98 7.05
C ASP A 125 21.02 -6.18 8.12
N ALA A 126 21.03 -5.35 9.15
CA ALA A 126 20.11 -5.42 10.28
C ALA A 126 18.81 -4.61 10.06
N ARG A 127 18.66 -3.92 8.93
CA ARG A 127 17.46 -3.13 8.61
C ARG A 127 16.24 -4.03 8.43
N LYS A 128 15.05 -3.46 8.64
CA LYS A 128 13.81 -4.20 8.51
C LYS A 128 13.29 -4.17 7.08
N LEU A 129 12.66 -5.27 6.70
CA LEU A 129 11.82 -5.39 5.51
C LEU A 129 10.37 -5.20 5.94
N HIS A 130 9.72 -4.15 5.44
CA HIS A 130 8.32 -3.90 5.69
C HIS A 130 7.49 -4.47 4.54
N VAL A 131 6.54 -5.34 4.85
CA VAL A 131 5.71 -6.00 3.85
C VAL A 131 4.26 -5.61 4.04
N GLY A 132 3.86 -4.58 3.30
CA GLY A 132 2.45 -4.27 3.11
C GLY A 132 1.81 -5.27 2.15
N PHE A 133 0.64 -5.83 2.49
CA PHE A 133 -0.04 -6.80 1.65
C PHE A 133 -1.54 -6.54 1.54
N SER A 134 -2.13 -6.94 0.42
CA SER A 134 -3.56 -6.84 0.15
C SER A 134 -4.03 -7.86 -0.89
N ALA A 135 -5.34 -7.83 -1.20
CA ALA A 135 -5.90 -8.57 -2.33
C ALA A 135 -5.44 -8.06 -3.71
N GLY A 136 -4.84 -6.87 -3.77
CA GLY A 136 -4.56 -6.16 -5.01
C GLY A 136 -5.76 -5.34 -5.51
N ARG A 137 -5.45 -4.19 -6.10
CA ARG A 137 -6.47 -3.26 -6.59
C ARG A 137 -7.19 -3.77 -7.85
N PHE A 138 -6.45 -4.41 -8.76
CA PHE A 138 -6.93 -4.76 -10.09
C PHE A 138 -7.10 -6.27 -10.25
N GLU A 139 -8.32 -6.72 -10.53
CA GLU A 139 -8.64 -8.14 -10.70
C GLU A 139 -7.85 -8.83 -11.79
N PHE A 140 -7.56 -8.13 -12.90
CA PHE A 140 -6.84 -8.73 -14.03
C PHE A 140 -5.46 -9.25 -13.64
N MET A 141 -4.83 -8.68 -12.62
CA MET A 141 -3.52 -9.10 -12.11
C MET A 141 -3.55 -10.45 -11.40
N ALA A 142 -4.69 -10.82 -10.80
CA ALA A 142 -4.86 -12.08 -10.07
C ALA A 142 -5.48 -13.20 -10.94
N ARG A 143 -6.18 -12.84 -12.03
CA ARG A 143 -6.83 -13.82 -12.92
C ARG A 143 -5.91 -14.90 -13.49
N PRO A 144 -4.67 -14.59 -13.95
CA PRO A 144 -3.73 -15.62 -14.44
C PRO A 144 -3.34 -16.66 -13.38
N TYR A 145 -3.57 -16.34 -12.11
CA TYR A 145 -3.29 -17.22 -10.96
C TYR A 145 -4.53 -17.95 -10.45
N GLY A 146 -5.58 -18.04 -11.27
CA GLY A 146 -6.79 -18.81 -10.95
C GLY A 146 -7.79 -18.08 -10.03
N ILE A 147 -7.60 -16.78 -9.79
CA ILE A 147 -8.56 -15.97 -9.01
C ILE A 147 -9.68 -15.49 -9.94
N VAL A 148 -10.56 -16.45 -10.25
CA VAL A 148 -11.75 -16.27 -11.11
C VAL A 148 -12.90 -17.08 -10.55
N PRO A 149 -14.18 -16.74 -10.84
CA PRO A 149 -15.30 -17.63 -10.49
C PRO A 149 -15.16 -19.00 -11.17
N ARG A 150 -15.43 -20.10 -10.44
CA ARG A 150 -15.35 -21.48 -10.92
C ARG A 150 -16.72 -22.09 -11.19
N THR A 151 -17.77 -21.53 -10.55
CA THR A 151 -19.15 -21.99 -10.66
C THR A 151 -20.12 -20.82 -10.79
N SER A 152 -21.39 -21.08 -11.16
CA SER A 152 -22.44 -20.06 -11.18
C SER A 152 -22.68 -19.41 -9.81
N VAL A 153 -22.55 -20.18 -8.73
CA VAL A 153 -22.64 -19.68 -7.35
C VAL A 153 -21.51 -18.70 -7.05
N GLU A 154 -20.27 -19.08 -7.40
CA GLU A 154 -19.12 -18.18 -7.22
C GLU A 154 -19.24 -16.90 -8.07
N GLU A 155 -19.80 -17.00 -9.29
CA GLU A 155 -20.01 -15.82 -10.14
C GLU A 155 -21.05 -14.86 -9.53
N ALA A 156 -22.17 -15.38 -9.05
CA ALA A 156 -23.20 -14.59 -8.37
C ALA A 156 -22.68 -13.94 -7.07
N ALA A 157 -21.80 -14.65 -6.33
CA ALA A 157 -21.23 -14.22 -5.07
C ALA A 157 -19.94 -13.39 -5.22
N TRP A 158 -19.42 -13.19 -6.44
CA TRP A 158 -18.04 -12.74 -6.69
C TRP A 158 -17.61 -11.50 -5.91
N PRO A 159 -18.40 -10.42 -5.80
CA PRO A 159 -17.99 -9.23 -5.04
C PRO A 159 -17.72 -9.50 -3.56
N ALA A 160 -18.48 -10.42 -2.94
CA ALA A 160 -18.28 -10.83 -1.55
C ALA A 160 -17.21 -11.91 -1.42
N LEU A 161 -17.20 -12.88 -2.35
CA LEU A 161 -16.29 -14.02 -2.33
C LEU A 161 -14.81 -13.60 -2.46
N ARG A 162 -14.50 -12.55 -3.23
CA ARG A 162 -13.12 -12.02 -3.31
C ARG A 162 -12.53 -11.65 -1.96
N GLY A 163 -13.34 -11.08 -1.08
CA GLY A 163 -12.93 -10.79 0.29
C GLY A 163 -12.61 -12.06 1.08
N GLN A 164 -13.40 -13.13 0.91
CA GLN A 164 -13.15 -14.41 1.57
C GLN A 164 -11.90 -15.12 1.03
N ILE A 165 -11.68 -15.08 -0.30
CA ILE A 165 -10.45 -15.61 -0.92
C ILE A 165 -9.21 -14.85 -0.38
N PHE A 166 -9.33 -13.54 -0.16
CA PHE A 166 -8.24 -12.77 0.46
C PHE A 166 -7.98 -13.18 1.91
N LEU A 167 -9.01 -13.49 2.69
CA LEU A 167 -8.84 -14.02 4.06
C LEU A 167 -8.17 -15.40 4.05
N GLU A 168 -8.59 -16.31 3.17
CA GLU A 168 -7.94 -17.62 2.97
C GLU A 168 -6.46 -17.44 2.61
N ALA A 169 -6.15 -16.60 1.62
CA ALA A 169 -4.79 -16.30 1.23
C ALA A 169 -3.97 -15.66 2.36
N SER A 170 -4.58 -14.78 3.14
CA SER A 170 -3.93 -14.11 4.28
C SER A 170 -3.56 -15.11 5.37
N GLU A 171 -4.46 -16.06 5.70
CA GLU A 171 -4.17 -17.11 6.65
C GLU A 171 -2.98 -17.97 6.19
N ILE A 172 -3.00 -18.45 4.94
CA ILE A 172 -1.92 -19.24 4.36
C ILE A 172 -0.59 -18.47 4.43
N PHE A 173 -0.59 -17.22 3.96
CA PHE A 173 0.58 -16.35 3.94
C PHE A 173 1.18 -16.14 5.33
N LEU A 174 0.35 -15.77 6.30
CA LEU A 174 0.79 -15.46 7.65
C LEU A 174 1.27 -16.71 8.41
N ARG A 175 0.56 -17.83 8.27
CA ARG A 175 0.96 -19.09 8.88
C ARG A 175 2.28 -19.62 8.32
N LEU A 176 2.50 -19.51 7.01
CA LEU A 176 3.78 -19.87 6.39
C LEU A 176 4.92 -18.98 6.87
N LEU A 177 4.71 -17.66 6.99
CA LEU A 177 5.70 -16.72 7.55
C LEU A 177 5.93 -16.97 9.05
N ARG A 178 4.92 -17.44 9.79
CA ARG A 178 5.09 -17.90 11.18
C ARG A 178 5.97 -19.15 11.28
N GLY A 179 6.08 -19.91 10.18
CA GLY A 179 6.88 -21.14 10.09
C GLY A 179 6.09 -22.42 10.30
N ASP A 180 4.77 -22.36 10.19
CA ASP A 180 3.88 -23.52 10.27
C ASP A 180 4.09 -24.49 9.10
N VAL A 181 3.69 -25.74 9.31
CA VAL A 181 3.30 -26.66 8.24
C VAL A 181 1.80 -26.48 8.03
N VAL A 182 1.38 -26.24 6.80
CA VAL A 182 0.00 -25.91 6.45
C VAL A 182 -0.53 -26.91 5.42
N SER A 183 -1.76 -27.38 5.61
CA SER A 183 -2.57 -28.11 4.62
C SER A 183 -3.88 -27.36 4.42
N SER A 184 -4.49 -27.48 3.25
CA SER A 184 -5.78 -26.81 2.93
C SER A 184 -6.84 -27.10 3.98
N ASP A 185 -6.95 -28.35 4.44
CA ASP A 185 -7.93 -28.78 5.45
C ASP A 185 -7.74 -28.09 6.81
N SER A 186 -6.56 -27.53 7.07
CA SER A 186 -6.25 -26.79 8.29
C SER A 186 -6.51 -25.29 8.18
N VAL A 187 -6.83 -24.79 6.97
CA VAL A 187 -7.19 -23.40 6.70
C VAL A 187 -8.69 -23.22 6.91
N ARG A 188 -9.08 -22.07 7.41
CA ARG A 188 -10.48 -21.76 7.66
C ARG A 188 -11.32 -21.97 6.39
N PRO A 189 -12.41 -22.79 6.43
CA PRO A 189 -13.31 -22.94 5.30
C PRO A 189 -14.06 -21.63 5.00
N THR A 190 -14.38 -21.41 3.75
CA THR A 190 -15.22 -20.29 3.33
C THR A 190 -16.68 -20.74 3.30
N THR A 191 -17.50 -20.17 4.17
CA THR A 191 -18.95 -20.35 4.18
C THR A 191 -19.62 -19.03 3.92
N LEU A 192 -20.38 -18.91 2.85
CA LEU A 192 -21.15 -17.72 2.52
C LEU A 192 -22.51 -17.76 3.23
N THR A 193 -22.85 -16.65 3.88
CA THR A 193 -24.13 -16.40 4.53
C THR A 193 -24.66 -15.05 4.10
N ARG A 194 -25.91 -14.71 4.42
CA ARG A 194 -26.50 -13.41 4.15
C ARG A 194 -25.61 -12.22 4.63
N GLU A 195 -24.88 -12.40 5.72
CA GLU A 195 -24.03 -11.37 6.32
C GLU A 195 -22.83 -10.95 5.45
N ASN A 196 -22.44 -11.77 4.48
CA ASN A 196 -21.38 -11.47 3.55
C ASN A 196 -21.80 -10.47 2.45
N PHE A 197 -23.09 -10.20 2.30
CA PHE A 197 -23.65 -9.42 1.21
C PHE A 197 -24.25 -8.09 1.69
N ARG A 198 -24.21 -7.09 0.80
CA ARG A 198 -24.71 -5.73 1.09
C ARG A 198 -26.24 -5.65 1.15
N SER A 199 -26.93 -6.52 0.39
CA SER A 199 -28.39 -6.51 0.29
C SER A 199 -28.96 -7.93 0.29
N ASP A 200 -30.26 -8.05 0.61
CA ASP A 200 -31.00 -9.31 0.51
C ASP A 200 -31.07 -9.79 -0.94
N ASP A 201 -31.16 -8.87 -1.90
CA ASP A 201 -31.22 -9.19 -3.32
C ASP A 201 -29.91 -9.83 -3.81
N ASP A 202 -28.75 -9.38 -3.28
CA ASP A 202 -27.47 -10.01 -3.61
C ASP A 202 -27.42 -11.45 -3.11
N TRP A 203 -27.84 -11.69 -1.88
CA TRP A 203 -27.90 -13.04 -1.31
C TRP A 203 -28.89 -13.94 -2.05
N LYS A 204 -30.06 -13.41 -2.38
CA LYS A 204 -31.09 -14.15 -3.13
C LYS A 204 -30.57 -14.61 -4.51
N ARG A 205 -29.82 -13.76 -5.24
CA ARG A 205 -29.20 -14.17 -6.49
C ARG A 205 -28.23 -15.33 -6.33
N VAL A 206 -27.51 -15.40 -5.19
CA VAL A 206 -26.60 -16.50 -4.90
C VAL A 206 -27.39 -17.78 -4.58
N GLN A 207 -28.49 -17.71 -3.80
CA GLN A 207 -29.39 -18.84 -3.54
C GLN A 207 -30.03 -19.37 -4.83
N GLU A 208 -30.46 -18.49 -5.73
CA GLU A 208 -30.98 -18.86 -7.03
C GLU A 208 -29.93 -19.59 -7.88
N ALA A 209 -28.69 -19.11 -7.89
CA ALA A 209 -27.58 -19.79 -8.58
C ALA A 209 -27.21 -21.14 -7.93
N HIS A 210 -27.41 -21.29 -6.63
CA HIS A 210 -27.24 -22.54 -5.89
C HIS A 210 -28.40 -23.53 -6.12
N GLY A 211 -29.57 -23.03 -6.48
CA GLY A 211 -30.76 -23.85 -6.76
C GLY A 211 -31.56 -24.24 -5.52
N SER A 212 -31.29 -23.64 -4.36
CA SER A 212 -32.04 -23.87 -3.12
C SER A 212 -31.96 -22.68 -2.18
N ASP A 213 -33.02 -22.49 -1.38
CA ASP A 213 -33.11 -21.47 -0.35
C ASP A 213 -32.46 -22.02 0.93
N VAL A 214 -31.20 -21.69 1.13
CA VAL A 214 -30.37 -22.16 2.28
C VAL A 214 -29.77 -20.96 3.01
N ASP A 215 -29.49 -21.12 4.29
CA ASP A 215 -28.93 -20.05 5.13
C ASP A 215 -27.40 -19.91 4.95
N ALA A 216 -26.74 -20.96 4.46
CA ALA A 216 -25.30 -21.02 4.29
C ALA A 216 -24.91 -21.87 3.07
N ILE A 217 -23.86 -21.46 2.39
CA ILE A 217 -23.29 -22.16 1.22
C ILE A 217 -21.78 -22.28 1.44
N ASP A 218 -21.28 -23.50 1.50
CA ASP A 218 -19.85 -23.77 1.58
C ASP A 218 -19.19 -23.64 0.22
N ILE A 219 -18.04 -23.01 0.18
CA ILE A 219 -17.23 -22.78 -1.01
C ILE A 219 -15.92 -23.54 -0.84
N ASP A 220 -15.55 -24.33 -1.86
CA ASP A 220 -14.30 -25.06 -1.89
C ASP A 220 -13.10 -24.12 -1.81
N HIS A 221 -12.05 -24.56 -1.11
CA HIS A 221 -10.79 -23.86 -1.00
C HIS A 221 -10.27 -23.39 -2.37
N ARG A 222 -9.75 -22.17 -2.41
CA ARG A 222 -9.08 -21.64 -3.59
C ARG A 222 -7.71 -22.27 -3.79
N TYR A 223 -7.02 -22.54 -2.70
CA TYR A 223 -5.68 -23.13 -2.67
C TYR A 223 -5.78 -24.55 -2.11
N VAL A 224 -5.38 -25.54 -2.92
CA VAL A 224 -5.45 -26.97 -2.56
C VAL A 224 -4.03 -27.55 -2.51
N PHE A 225 -3.62 -28.00 -1.32
CA PHE A 225 -2.28 -28.53 -1.06
C PHE A 225 -2.26 -29.32 0.26
N GLU A 226 -1.24 -30.18 0.43
CA GLU A 226 -1.02 -30.99 1.61
C GLU A 226 0.36 -30.71 2.19
N ASP A 227 0.45 -30.48 3.50
CA ASP A 227 1.67 -30.41 4.34
C ASP A 227 2.84 -29.61 3.73
N ILE A 228 2.57 -28.36 3.35
CA ILE A 228 3.62 -27.46 2.84
C ILE A 228 4.24 -26.62 3.95
N ARG A 229 5.52 -26.30 3.77
CA ARG A 229 6.28 -25.33 4.52
C ARG A 229 7.22 -24.60 3.58
N ILE A 230 7.43 -23.29 3.79
CA ILE A 230 8.31 -22.48 2.94
C ILE A 230 9.80 -22.77 3.21
N VAL A 231 10.63 -22.42 2.22
CA VAL A 231 12.08 -22.44 2.29
C VAL A 231 12.59 -21.02 1.99
N PRO A 232 13.53 -20.48 2.77
CA PRO A 232 14.26 -21.07 3.92
C PRO A 232 13.34 -21.29 5.14
N LYS A 233 13.60 -22.37 5.90
CA LYS A 233 12.81 -22.72 7.09
C LYS A 233 13.04 -21.79 8.28
N THR A 234 14.19 -21.12 8.28
CA THR A 234 14.60 -20.21 9.35
C THR A 234 15.02 -18.88 8.76
N PHE A 235 14.55 -17.80 9.31
CA PHE A 235 14.90 -16.42 9.02
C PHE A 235 14.59 -15.55 10.24
N ASP A 236 15.24 -14.39 10.37
CA ASP A 236 14.98 -13.50 11.49
C ASP A 236 13.65 -12.76 11.30
N ARG A 237 12.64 -13.17 12.06
CA ARG A 237 11.32 -12.54 12.05
C ARG A 237 11.30 -11.15 12.68
N ASN A 238 12.31 -10.79 13.47
CA ASN A 238 12.40 -9.44 14.02
C ASN A 238 12.73 -8.39 12.95
N GLN A 239 13.30 -8.83 11.82
CA GLN A 239 13.50 -7.98 10.65
C GLN A 239 12.26 -7.85 9.76
N LEU A 240 11.17 -8.59 10.03
CA LEU A 240 9.93 -8.53 9.25
C LEU A 240 8.89 -7.67 9.95
N VAL A 241 8.38 -6.66 9.26
CA VAL A 241 7.23 -5.87 9.67
C VAL A 241 6.10 -6.07 8.66
N LEU A 242 4.97 -6.59 9.12
CA LEU A 242 3.79 -6.81 8.28
C LEU A 242 2.80 -5.66 8.41
N VAL A 243 2.20 -5.23 7.30
CA VAL A 243 1.24 -4.12 7.26
C VAL A 243 0.05 -4.47 6.37
N ALA A 244 -1.16 -4.44 6.89
CA ALA A 244 -2.36 -4.70 6.11
C ALA A 244 -2.76 -3.47 5.27
N GLY A 245 -2.92 -3.65 3.96
CA GLY A 245 -3.45 -2.65 3.04
C GLY A 245 -4.97 -2.68 2.92
N THR A 246 -5.67 -3.02 3.99
CA THR A 246 -7.13 -3.09 4.03
C THR A 246 -7.71 -2.34 5.21
N HIS A 247 -8.83 -1.64 4.98
CA HIS A 247 -9.61 -0.98 6.03
C HIS A 247 -10.76 -1.84 6.57
N ASP A 248 -10.90 -3.11 6.13
CA ASP A 248 -11.89 -4.03 6.70
C ASP A 248 -11.49 -4.39 8.14
N PRO A 249 -12.28 -4.01 9.15
CA PRO A 249 -12.02 -4.32 10.55
C PRO A 249 -11.87 -5.82 10.83
N LYS A 250 -12.70 -6.64 10.16
CA LYS A 250 -12.67 -8.11 10.34
C LYS A 250 -11.34 -8.69 9.82
N ALA A 251 -10.87 -8.21 8.67
CA ALA A 251 -9.59 -8.65 8.11
C ALA A 251 -8.39 -8.22 8.97
N GLN A 252 -8.42 -7.03 9.56
CA GLN A 252 -7.36 -6.55 10.46
C GLN A 252 -7.27 -7.39 11.74
N VAL A 253 -8.41 -7.69 12.38
CA VAL A 253 -8.48 -8.55 13.56
C VAL A 253 -8.05 -9.98 13.20
N PHE A 254 -8.53 -10.51 12.08
CA PHE A 254 -8.19 -11.84 11.60
C PHE A 254 -6.68 -12.01 11.35
N ALA A 255 -6.05 -11.06 10.67
CA ALA A 255 -4.60 -11.09 10.44
C ALA A 255 -3.81 -11.10 11.76
N ASN A 256 -4.22 -10.30 12.73
CA ASN A 256 -3.60 -10.22 14.05
C ASN A 256 -3.86 -11.45 14.97
N SER A 257 -4.66 -12.42 14.54
CA SER A 257 -4.74 -13.72 15.21
C SER A 257 -3.57 -14.66 14.88
N PHE A 258 -2.75 -14.33 13.87
CA PHE A 258 -1.62 -15.16 13.43
C PHE A 258 -0.26 -14.54 13.73
N LEU A 259 -0.07 -13.27 13.42
CA LEU A 259 1.18 -12.52 13.57
C LEU A 259 0.88 -11.02 13.81
N PRO A 260 1.83 -10.24 14.34
CA PRO A 260 1.70 -8.79 14.41
C PRO A 260 1.56 -8.18 13.02
N VAL A 261 0.41 -7.57 12.74
CA VAL A 261 0.13 -6.92 11.46
C VAL A 261 -0.33 -5.48 11.72
N ARG A 262 0.45 -4.53 11.26
CA ARG A 262 0.17 -3.09 11.28
C ARG A 262 -0.87 -2.72 10.22
N VAL A 263 -1.28 -1.45 10.13
CA VAL A 263 -2.33 -1.00 9.21
C VAL A 263 -1.90 0.27 8.49
N PHE A 264 -2.09 0.32 7.16
CA PHE A 264 -1.94 1.56 6.40
C PHE A 264 -3.15 2.47 6.52
N ASN A 265 -2.90 3.78 6.58
CA ASN A 265 -3.86 4.82 6.28
C ASN A 265 -3.49 5.48 4.95
N LEU A 266 -4.40 5.38 3.98
CA LEU A 266 -4.22 5.97 2.66
C LEU A 266 -4.47 7.49 2.70
N SER A 267 -4.03 8.21 1.67
CA SER A 267 -4.30 9.65 1.50
C SER A 267 -5.79 10.01 1.51
N ILE A 268 -6.65 9.04 1.22
CA ILE A 268 -8.12 9.16 1.20
C ILE A 268 -8.78 8.78 2.54
N THR A 269 -8.03 8.30 3.54
CA THR A 269 -8.60 7.82 4.80
C THR A 269 -9.04 9.00 5.66
N GLN A 270 -10.30 8.96 6.12
CA GLN A 270 -10.86 10.01 6.96
C GLN A 270 -10.31 9.94 8.39
N PRO A 271 -10.20 11.07 9.10
CA PRO A 271 -9.68 11.11 10.48
C PRO A 271 -10.44 10.21 11.45
N ASP A 272 -11.76 10.15 11.37
CA ASP A 272 -12.60 9.30 12.22
C ASP A 272 -12.33 7.79 12.00
N VAL A 273 -12.05 7.39 10.75
CA VAL A 273 -11.65 6.01 10.42
C VAL A 273 -10.26 5.70 10.99
N ILE A 274 -9.33 6.67 10.99
CA ILE A 274 -8.00 6.52 11.59
C ILE A 274 -8.13 6.30 13.11
N GLU A 275 -8.93 7.13 13.81
CA GLU A 275 -9.15 6.97 15.23
C GLU A 275 -9.84 5.64 15.58
N ALA A 276 -10.88 5.27 14.86
CA ALA A 276 -11.56 3.98 15.05
C ALA A 276 -10.62 2.78 14.81
N THR A 277 -9.69 2.92 13.87
CA THR A 277 -8.67 1.90 13.60
C THR A 277 -7.66 1.83 14.76
N HIS A 278 -7.19 2.98 15.25
CA HIS A 278 -6.27 3.04 16.39
C HIS A 278 -6.86 2.35 17.63
N GLU A 279 -8.09 2.69 18.02
CA GLU A 279 -8.77 2.07 19.16
C GLU A 279 -8.97 0.56 18.98
N ARG A 280 -9.38 0.13 17.80
CA ARG A 280 -9.52 -1.30 17.51
C ARG A 280 -8.19 -2.04 17.63
N MET A 281 -7.13 -1.50 17.02
CA MET A 281 -5.83 -2.15 17.01
C MET A 281 -5.19 -2.22 18.38
N ARG A 282 -5.41 -1.25 19.25
CA ARG A 282 -5.00 -1.32 20.68
C ARG A 282 -5.56 -2.56 21.39
N SER A 283 -6.74 -3.01 21.00
CA SER A 283 -7.40 -4.16 21.64
C SER A 283 -7.09 -5.50 21.00
N CYS A 284 -6.63 -5.55 19.75
CA CYS A 284 -6.47 -6.80 18.99
C CYS A 284 -5.07 -6.99 18.37
N PHE A 285 -4.12 -6.06 18.59
CA PHE A 285 -2.76 -6.23 18.07
C PHE A 285 -2.10 -7.48 18.67
N HIS A 286 -1.43 -8.25 17.83
CA HIS A 286 -0.82 -9.51 18.26
C HIS A 286 0.27 -9.27 19.31
N PRO A 287 0.30 -10.02 20.42
CA PRO A 287 1.22 -9.77 21.55
C PRO A 287 2.70 -9.85 21.19
N ASP A 288 3.09 -10.63 20.20
CA ASP A 288 4.48 -10.71 19.72
C ASP A 288 4.96 -9.39 19.09
N GLY A 289 4.04 -8.48 18.73
CA GLY A 289 4.35 -7.14 18.24
C GLY A 289 4.63 -6.11 19.33
N GLY A 290 4.46 -6.49 20.61
CA GLY A 290 4.53 -5.58 21.74
C GLY A 290 3.30 -4.69 21.88
N GLU A 291 3.48 -3.52 22.46
CA GLU A 291 2.41 -2.54 22.62
C GLU A 291 2.13 -1.82 21.28
N TRP A 292 0.85 -1.72 20.93
CA TRP A 292 0.40 -0.98 19.77
C TRP A 292 0.70 0.52 19.88
N LYS A 293 1.33 1.09 18.89
CA LYS A 293 1.66 2.52 18.81
C LYS A 293 0.92 3.17 17.65
N ARG A 294 0.67 4.45 17.76
CA ARG A 294 0.06 5.23 16.69
C ARG A 294 0.93 5.26 15.42
N SER A 295 2.25 5.27 15.58
CA SER A 295 3.22 5.15 14.49
C SER A 295 3.20 3.76 13.77
N ASP A 296 2.45 2.78 14.28
CA ASP A 296 2.20 1.52 13.58
C ASP A 296 1.14 1.63 12.46
N MET A 297 0.62 2.86 12.26
CA MET A 297 -0.31 3.22 11.20
C MET A 297 0.30 4.26 10.24
N PRO A 298 1.23 3.89 9.32
CA PRO A 298 1.76 4.83 8.34
C PRO A 298 0.62 5.52 7.58
N ARG A 299 0.65 6.86 7.52
CA ARG A 299 -0.38 7.67 6.88
C ARG A 299 0.17 8.37 5.65
N THR A 300 -0.33 8.01 4.46
CA THR A 300 0.09 8.61 3.19
C THR A 300 -0.48 10.01 3.03
N SER A 301 0.36 10.96 2.61
CA SER A 301 -0.06 12.29 2.21
C SER A 301 0.74 12.77 1.01
N PHE A 302 0.08 13.42 0.04
CA PHE A 302 0.75 14.15 -1.03
C PHE A 302 1.42 15.39 -0.45
N VAL A 303 2.65 15.69 -0.89
CA VAL A 303 3.42 16.84 -0.40
C VAL A 303 3.89 17.69 -1.57
N PHE A 304 3.43 18.94 -1.58
CA PHE A 304 3.84 19.97 -2.53
C PHE A 304 4.41 21.15 -1.73
N VAL A 305 5.72 21.13 -1.50
CA VAL A 305 6.40 22.18 -0.74
C VAL A 305 7.31 23.00 -1.65
N ASN A 306 7.21 24.32 -1.57
CA ASN A 306 8.09 25.22 -2.28
C ASN A 306 8.86 26.10 -1.30
N ASP A 307 10.20 26.10 -1.44
CA ASP A 307 11.13 26.91 -0.65
C ASP A 307 12.13 27.66 -1.55
N GLU A 308 11.76 27.94 -2.81
CA GLU A 308 12.68 28.44 -3.83
C GLU A 308 13.29 29.77 -3.43
N PRO A 309 14.65 29.89 -3.39
CA PRO A 309 15.32 31.11 -3.01
C PRO A 309 14.99 32.25 -3.97
N GLY A 310 14.73 33.43 -3.42
CA GLY A 310 14.39 34.64 -4.20
C GLY A 310 12.91 34.87 -4.44
N MET A 311 12.06 33.88 -4.11
CA MET A 311 10.61 34.05 -4.03
C MET A 311 10.21 34.55 -2.65
N THR A 312 9.21 35.41 -2.60
CA THR A 312 8.52 35.78 -1.36
C THR A 312 7.72 34.59 -0.82
N PRO A 313 7.38 34.51 0.47
CA PRO A 313 6.55 33.47 1.02
C PRO A 313 5.21 33.27 0.30
N GLU A 314 4.62 34.36 -0.21
CA GLU A 314 3.39 34.32 -0.99
C GLU A 314 3.60 33.72 -2.39
N GLU A 315 4.70 34.07 -3.07
CA GLU A 315 5.04 33.48 -4.36
C GLU A 315 5.36 31.98 -4.25
N GLN A 316 6.04 31.56 -3.17
CA GLN A 316 6.29 30.15 -2.87
C GLN A 316 4.98 29.39 -2.66
N ARG A 317 4.05 29.95 -1.87
CA ARG A 317 2.71 29.37 -1.65
C ARG A 317 1.95 29.18 -2.96
N GLN A 318 1.88 30.23 -3.77
CA GLN A 318 1.19 30.18 -5.06
C GLN A 318 1.83 29.18 -6.03
N ALA A 319 3.16 29.06 -6.03
CA ALA A 319 3.86 28.08 -6.86
C ALA A 319 3.54 26.65 -6.43
N ALA A 320 3.53 26.36 -5.12
CA ALA A 320 3.15 25.04 -4.59
C ALA A 320 1.70 24.68 -4.93
N HIS A 321 0.76 25.63 -4.81
CA HIS A 321 -0.63 25.40 -5.16
C HIS A 321 -0.80 25.11 -6.66
N ARG A 322 -0.13 25.84 -7.55
CA ARG A 322 -0.18 25.54 -9.00
C ARG A 322 0.34 24.13 -9.31
N GLU A 323 1.47 23.74 -8.73
CA GLU A 323 2.03 22.39 -8.89
C GLU A 323 1.04 21.32 -8.40
N ALA A 324 0.41 21.55 -7.26
CA ALA A 324 -0.59 20.63 -6.70
C ALA A 324 -1.84 20.52 -7.59
N ASP A 325 -2.38 21.64 -8.05
CA ASP A 325 -3.56 21.67 -8.89
C ASP A 325 -3.32 20.95 -10.24
N GLU A 326 -2.15 21.15 -10.84
CA GLU A 326 -1.75 20.45 -12.07
C GLU A 326 -1.61 18.95 -11.84
N ALA A 327 -0.85 18.52 -10.84
CA ALA A 327 -0.60 17.11 -10.55
C ALA A 327 -1.86 16.36 -10.10
N LEU A 328 -2.63 16.93 -9.16
CA LEU A 328 -3.87 16.34 -8.68
C LEU A 328 -4.94 16.32 -9.75
N GLY A 329 -5.06 17.39 -10.56
CA GLY A 329 -5.97 17.45 -11.68
C GLY A 329 -5.69 16.38 -12.72
N ALA A 330 -4.43 16.19 -13.10
CA ALA A 330 -4.01 15.11 -14.01
C ALA A 330 -4.32 13.71 -13.45
N TYR A 331 -4.05 13.49 -12.17
CA TYR A 331 -4.34 12.21 -11.50
C TYR A 331 -5.83 11.88 -11.46
N TRP A 332 -6.65 12.86 -11.12
CA TRP A 332 -8.09 12.63 -11.06
C TRP A 332 -8.68 12.35 -12.45
N SER A 333 -8.21 13.06 -13.46
CA SER A 333 -8.59 12.81 -14.86
C SER A 333 -8.19 11.40 -15.29
N ALA A 334 -7.00 10.94 -14.90
CA ALA A 334 -6.54 9.58 -15.20
C ALA A 334 -7.36 8.49 -14.50
N LEU A 335 -7.95 8.78 -13.36
CA LEU A 335 -8.77 7.84 -12.57
C LEU A 335 -10.28 8.03 -12.72
N GLU A 336 -10.73 8.92 -13.62
CA GLU A 336 -12.15 9.17 -13.82
C GLU A 336 -12.93 7.88 -14.08
N GLY A 337 -14.08 7.75 -13.41
CA GLY A 337 -14.92 6.55 -13.48
C GLY A 337 -14.41 5.32 -12.73
N THR A 338 -13.21 5.36 -12.14
CA THR A 338 -12.62 4.21 -11.41
C THR A 338 -12.59 4.40 -9.90
N ILE A 339 -12.79 5.62 -9.42
CA ILE A 339 -12.76 5.98 -8.00
C ILE A 339 -14.01 6.82 -7.65
N ASP A 340 -14.48 6.66 -6.42
CA ASP A 340 -15.54 7.48 -5.87
C ASP A 340 -15.10 8.96 -5.79
N PRO A 341 -15.83 9.92 -6.40
CA PRO A 341 -15.50 11.35 -6.35
C PRO A 341 -15.28 11.91 -4.93
N ASN A 342 -16.00 11.40 -3.93
CA ASN A 342 -15.80 11.82 -2.55
C ASN A 342 -14.40 11.44 -2.02
N LYS A 343 -13.86 10.29 -2.43
CA LYS A 343 -12.49 9.89 -2.07
C LYS A 343 -11.44 10.78 -2.70
N VAL A 344 -11.72 11.27 -3.91
CA VAL A 344 -10.89 12.25 -4.63
C VAL A 344 -10.79 13.55 -3.83
N GLN A 345 -11.94 14.08 -3.42
CA GLN A 345 -12.00 15.31 -2.62
C GLN A 345 -11.27 15.16 -1.29
N ASN A 346 -11.43 14.01 -0.63
CA ASN A 346 -10.74 13.72 0.63
C ASN A 346 -9.21 13.72 0.48
N ALA A 347 -8.69 13.12 -0.58
CA ALA A 347 -7.26 13.09 -0.82
C ALA A 347 -6.69 14.49 -1.10
N ALA A 348 -7.42 15.32 -1.85
CA ALA A 348 -7.04 16.72 -2.08
C ALA A 348 -7.02 17.52 -0.76
N GLN A 349 -8.01 17.33 0.12
CA GLN A 349 -8.05 17.97 1.44
C GLN A 349 -6.92 17.50 2.38
N ASN A 350 -6.48 16.26 2.24
CA ASN A 350 -5.39 15.70 3.03
C ASN A 350 -3.98 16.04 2.49
N ALA A 351 -3.88 16.61 1.29
CA ALA A 351 -2.59 17.02 0.71
C ALA A 351 -1.96 18.16 1.52
N LEU A 352 -0.64 18.13 1.63
CA LEU A 352 0.18 19.16 2.29
C LEU A 352 0.74 20.08 1.22
N ILE A 353 0.27 21.35 1.18
CA ILE A 353 0.54 22.25 0.08
C ILE A 353 0.91 23.62 0.60
N GLY A 354 2.03 24.19 0.13
CA GLY A 354 2.42 25.56 0.46
C GLY A 354 3.92 25.78 0.56
N ASN A 355 4.30 26.84 1.25
CA ASN A 355 5.69 27.04 1.65
C ASN A 355 6.01 26.22 2.92
N VAL A 356 7.23 26.34 3.44
CA VAL A 356 7.68 25.58 4.61
C VAL A 356 6.77 25.80 5.83
N GLU A 357 6.37 27.03 6.13
CA GLU A 357 5.50 27.34 7.28
C GLU A 357 4.09 26.79 7.10
N ASP A 358 3.51 26.91 5.89
CA ASP A 358 2.18 26.39 5.58
C ASP A 358 2.12 24.87 5.75
N VAL A 359 3.13 24.14 5.25
CA VAL A 359 3.18 22.66 5.35
C VAL A 359 3.41 22.23 6.80
N ALA A 360 4.28 22.92 7.54
CA ALA A 360 4.50 22.63 8.96
C ALA A 360 3.23 22.83 9.79
N GLN A 361 2.51 23.92 9.56
CA GLN A 361 1.24 24.21 10.24
C GLN A 361 0.18 23.16 9.93
N GLN A 362 0.03 22.77 8.64
CA GLN A 362 -0.90 21.74 8.22
C GLN A 362 -0.60 20.37 8.86
N LEU A 363 0.68 20.03 9.05
CA LEU A 363 1.06 18.81 9.75
C LEU A 363 0.62 18.85 11.22
N VAL A 364 0.90 19.94 11.93
CA VAL A 364 0.50 20.08 13.34
C VAL A 364 -1.02 20.08 13.51
N GLU A 365 -1.76 20.70 12.59
CA GLU A 365 -3.24 20.77 12.66
C GLU A 365 -3.95 19.46 12.32
N ARG A 366 -3.38 18.64 11.43
CA ARG A 366 -4.09 17.50 10.82
C ARG A 366 -3.55 16.14 11.24
N PHE A 367 -2.37 16.09 11.86
CA PHE A 367 -1.72 14.86 12.28
C PHE A 367 -1.48 14.86 13.78
N HIS A 368 -1.60 13.69 14.38
CA HIS A 368 -1.20 13.52 15.77
C HIS A 368 0.34 13.54 15.89
N PRO A 369 0.92 14.08 16.98
CA PRO A 369 2.37 14.12 17.15
C PRO A 369 3.09 12.76 17.08
N GLU A 370 2.37 11.67 17.38
CA GLU A 370 2.89 10.31 17.32
C GLU A 370 2.60 9.62 15.97
N ASP A 371 1.99 10.31 14.99
CA ASP A 371 1.75 9.73 13.68
C ASP A 371 3.07 9.47 12.92
N ARG A 372 3.05 8.48 12.03
CA ARG A 372 4.06 8.21 11.03
C ARG A 372 3.56 8.73 9.69
N VAL A 373 4.18 9.77 9.18
CA VAL A 373 3.82 10.39 7.90
C VAL A 373 4.57 9.69 6.78
N MET A 374 3.84 9.17 5.82
CA MET A 374 4.38 8.60 4.58
C MET A 374 4.20 9.64 3.46
N ALA A 375 5.20 10.49 3.28
CA ALA A 375 5.17 11.60 2.35
C ALA A 375 5.34 11.14 0.90
N TRP A 376 4.52 11.66 -0.02
CA TRP A 376 4.52 11.29 -1.43
C TRP A 376 4.88 12.51 -2.27
N PHE A 377 6.07 12.49 -2.91
CA PHE A 377 6.64 13.60 -3.68
C PHE A 377 6.73 13.34 -5.18
N ASP A 378 6.92 12.09 -5.63
CA ASP A 378 7.12 11.69 -7.04
C ASP A 378 5.82 11.68 -7.86
N PHE A 379 4.79 12.35 -7.34
CA PHE A 379 3.44 12.30 -7.84
C PHE A 379 3.28 13.16 -9.10
N PHE A 380 3.16 12.50 -10.25
CA PHE A 380 3.09 13.15 -11.58
C PHE A 380 4.28 14.09 -11.87
N ASN A 381 5.39 13.89 -11.18
CA ASN A 381 6.61 14.66 -11.33
C ASN A 381 7.79 13.72 -11.63
N HIS A 382 8.30 13.79 -12.85
CA HIS A 382 9.40 12.93 -13.31
C HIS A 382 10.76 13.65 -13.30
N ASP A 383 10.82 14.93 -12.85
CA ASP A 383 12.07 15.64 -12.56
C ASP A 383 12.61 15.19 -11.20
N SER A 384 13.50 14.20 -11.20
CA SER A 384 14.13 13.66 -10.00
C SER A 384 14.84 14.72 -9.16
N ALA A 385 15.47 15.72 -9.80
CA ALA A 385 16.13 16.80 -9.09
C ALA A 385 15.12 17.69 -8.35
N ARG A 386 13.95 17.94 -8.95
CA ARG A 386 12.85 18.69 -8.31
C ARG A 386 12.28 17.92 -7.13
N VAL A 387 12.00 16.62 -7.31
CA VAL A 387 11.53 15.75 -6.23
C VAL A 387 12.50 15.75 -5.05
N CYS A 388 13.81 15.58 -5.30
CA CYS A 388 14.84 15.64 -4.26
C CYS A 388 14.92 17.00 -3.56
N ARG A 389 14.69 18.12 -4.26
CA ARG A 389 14.60 19.45 -3.63
C ARG A 389 13.41 19.54 -2.68
N ASN A 390 12.25 19.04 -3.07
CA ASN A 390 11.06 19.04 -2.23
C ASN A 390 11.26 18.15 -0.99
N MET A 391 11.87 16.97 -1.15
CA MET A 391 12.23 16.08 -0.04
C MET A 391 13.19 16.77 0.94
N ARG A 392 14.20 17.50 0.41
CA ARG A 392 15.14 18.27 1.22
C ARG A 392 14.45 19.40 1.98
N ALA A 393 13.62 20.19 1.31
CA ALA A 393 12.84 21.25 1.95
C ALA A 393 11.96 20.69 3.09
N TYR A 394 11.35 19.53 2.87
CA TYR A 394 10.53 18.86 3.86
C TYR A 394 11.36 18.40 5.09
N MET A 395 12.43 17.65 4.88
CA MET A 395 13.20 17.07 5.99
C MET A 395 14.10 18.09 6.71
N GLU A 396 14.72 19.04 5.99
CA GLU A 396 15.65 19.99 6.57
C GLU A 396 14.96 21.25 7.14
N LYS A 397 13.71 21.56 6.71
CA LYS A 397 13.01 22.79 7.14
C LYS A 397 11.63 22.51 7.73
N VAL A 398 10.77 21.74 7.04
CA VAL A 398 9.41 21.48 7.54
C VAL A 398 9.45 20.61 8.80
N ALA A 399 10.14 19.47 8.79
CA ALA A 399 10.16 18.56 9.94
C ALA A 399 10.72 19.20 11.22
N PRO A 400 11.84 19.95 11.18
CA PRO A 400 12.29 20.71 12.37
C PRO A 400 11.28 21.79 12.82
N ARG A 401 10.61 22.46 11.87
CA ARG A 401 9.60 23.47 12.20
C ARG A 401 8.38 22.86 12.88
N VAL A 402 7.95 21.67 12.46
CA VAL A 402 6.89 20.90 13.16
C VAL A 402 7.30 20.59 14.61
N GLU A 403 8.54 20.16 14.84
CA GLU A 403 9.02 19.91 16.19
C GLU A 403 9.05 21.15 17.07
N GLU A 404 9.39 22.33 16.50
CA GLU A 404 9.34 23.61 17.22
C GLU A 404 7.90 23.99 17.60
N LEU A 405 6.96 23.86 16.64
CA LEU A 405 5.55 24.18 16.87
C LEU A 405 4.94 23.27 17.95
N LEU A 406 5.25 21.97 17.93
CA LEU A 406 4.77 21.01 18.95
C LEU A 406 5.38 21.22 20.34
N LYS A 407 6.54 21.90 20.47
CA LYS A 407 7.16 22.23 21.76
C LYS A 407 6.71 23.59 22.31
N GLY A 408 6.11 24.43 21.47
CA GLY A 408 5.67 25.80 21.83
C GLY A 408 4.26 25.88 22.42
N ASP A 409 3.52 24.77 22.35
CA ASP A 409 2.23 24.55 23.00
C ASP A 409 2.42 23.74 24.31
#